data_43810dba25653c3b32e06f435a8a2378
#
_entry.id   43810dba25653c3b32e06f435a8a2378
#
_cell.length_a   1.000
_cell.length_b   1.000
_cell.length_c   1.000
_cell.angle_alpha   90.00
_cell.angle_beta   90.00
_cell.angle_gamma   90.00
#
_symmetry.space_group_name_H-M   'P 1'
#
loop_
_entity.id
_entity.type
_entity.pdbx_description
1 polymer ?
#
loop_
_entity_poly.entity_id
_entity_poly.type
_entity_poly.pdbx_seq_one_letter_code
_entity_poly.pdbx_strand_id
1 'polypeptide(L)'
;LNTAVDPRCGGGKVNTRTTDHLGSLVTINDETYLHYTFPSVDVALLRGTYADQQGNIYLTQEAYLSECYHVALNAKANHGKVIVQVKALVDDYQLKPNEVVIPGNLVD
;
A
#
# COMPACT_ATOMS: atom_id res chain seq x y z
N LEU A 1 16.67 0.29 -12.12
CA LEU A 1 18.10 -0.06 -12.19
C LEU A 1 18.95 1.21 -12.18
N ASN A 2 20.23 1.09 -11.72
CA ASN A 2 21.21 2.19 -11.65
C ASN A 2 20.80 3.37 -10.75
N THR A 3 19.97 3.12 -9.77
CA THR A 3 19.63 4.08 -8.69
C THR A 3 20.40 3.72 -7.41
N ALA A 4 20.36 4.59 -6.41
CA ALA A 4 21.02 4.34 -5.12
C ALA A 4 20.56 3.06 -4.41
N VAL A 5 19.35 2.58 -4.72
CA VAL A 5 18.79 1.34 -4.14
C VAL A 5 19.19 0.08 -4.92
N ASP A 6 19.78 0.22 -6.11
CA ASP A 6 20.32 -0.91 -6.87
C ASP A 6 21.46 -1.57 -6.07
N PRO A 7 21.45 -2.89 -5.86
CA PRO A 7 22.51 -3.59 -5.13
C PRO A 7 23.91 -3.34 -5.69
N ARG A 8 24.02 -3.06 -6.99
CA ARG A 8 25.30 -2.72 -7.66
C ARG A 8 25.79 -1.30 -7.33
N CYS A 9 24.87 -0.42 -6.85
CA CYS A 9 25.14 1.00 -6.56
C CYS A 9 25.02 1.35 -5.06
N GLY A 10 25.10 0.34 -4.18
CA GLY A 10 25.03 0.54 -2.72
C GLY A 10 23.79 -0.06 -2.04
N GLY A 11 22.76 -0.47 -2.80
CA GLY A 11 21.60 -1.20 -2.28
C GLY A 11 20.73 -0.41 -1.30
N GLY A 12 20.71 0.92 -1.38
CA GLY A 12 19.91 1.79 -0.51
C GLY A 12 20.48 1.98 0.90
N LYS A 13 21.72 1.61 1.14
CA LYS A 13 22.37 1.76 2.45
C LYS A 13 22.78 3.21 2.67
N VAL A 14 22.00 3.94 3.47
CA VAL A 14 22.21 5.37 3.73
C VAL A 14 23.11 5.66 4.91
N ASN A 15 23.37 4.68 5.77
CA ASN A 15 24.23 4.78 6.94
C ASN A 15 24.69 3.40 7.43
N THR A 16 25.55 3.37 8.45
CA THR A 16 26.13 2.15 9.03
C THR A 16 25.11 1.22 9.71
N ARG A 17 23.92 1.69 10.01
CA ARG A 17 22.83 0.91 10.66
C ARG A 17 22.02 0.11 9.64
N THR A 18 22.04 0.50 8.36
CA THR A 18 21.38 -0.22 7.29
C THR A 18 22.30 -1.35 6.82
N THR A 19 22.00 -2.58 7.22
CA THR A 19 22.82 -3.77 6.94
C THR A 19 22.42 -4.45 5.64
N ASP A 20 21.12 -4.46 5.34
CA ASP A 20 20.55 -5.21 4.22
C ASP A 20 20.29 -4.32 2.99
N HIS A 21 20.28 -4.92 1.82
CA HIS A 21 19.84 -4.26 0.60
C HIS A 21 18.31 -4.12 0.58
N LEU A 22 17.83 -2.99 0.09
CA LEU A 22 16.36 -2.75 -0.05
C LEU A 22 15.73 -3.53 -1.20
N GLY A 23 16.54 -4.02 -2.13
CA GLY A 23 16.07 -4.78 -3.26
C GLY A 23 17.06 -5.80 -3.75
N SER A 24 16.63 -6.68 -4.62
CA SER A 24 17.44 -7.69 -5.31
C SER A 24 17.28 -7.55 -6.82
N LEU A 25 18.23 -8.11 -7.57
CA LEU A 25 18.11 -8.19 -9.02
C LEU A 25 17.42 -9.50 -9.39
N VAL A 26 16.47 -9.44 -10.30
CA VAL A 26 15.80 -10.60 -10.89
C VAL A 26 15.84 -10.50 -12.40
N THR A 27 15.93 -11.62 -13.09
CA THR A 27 15.89 -11.69 -14.55
C THR A 27 14.58 -12.33 -14.99
N ILE A 28 13.84 -11.64 -15.83
CA ILE A 28 12.58 -12.11 -16.41
C ILE A 28 12.67 -11.90 -17.92
N ASN A 29 12.49 -12.97 -18.70
CA ASN A 29 12.60 -12.94 -20.17
C ASN A 29 13.89 -12.27 -20.68
N ASP A 30 15.03 -12.65 -20.08
CA ASP A 30 16.38 -12.12 -20.38
C ASP A 30 16.58 -10.62 -20.06
N GLU A 31 15.61 -9.96 -19.44
CA GLU A 31 15.73 -8.59 -18.95
C GLU A 31 15.92 -8.54 -17.44
N THR A 32 16.79 -7.65 -16.97
CA THR A 32 17.10 -7.48 -15.53
C THR A 32 16.22 -6.40 -14.92
N TYR A 33 15.57 -6.73 -13.80
CA TYR A 33 14.73 -5.84 -13.01
C TYR A 33 15.25 -5.70 -11.59
N LEU A 34 14.94 -4.56 -10.97
CA LEU A 34 15.13 -4.37 -9.55
C LEU A 34 13.83 -4.81 -8.84
N HIS A 35 13.95 -5.85 -8.03
CA HIS A 35 12.83 -6.41 -7.26
C HIS A 35 12.87 -5.92 -5.81
N TYR A 36 11.75 -5.39 -5.35
CA TYR A 36 11.54 -5.00 -3.95
C TYR A 36 10.65 -6.01 -3.26
N THR A 37 11.08 -6.46 -2.08
CA THR A 37 10.24 -7.28 -1.21
C THR A 37 9.65 -6.38 -0.14
N PHE A 38 8.33 -6.26 -0.11
CA PHE A 38 7.63 -5.57 0.97
C PHE A 38 7.65 -6.44 2.24
N PRO A 39 7.86 -5.84 3.42
CA PRO A 39 7.65 -6.56 4.67
C PRO A 39 6.18 -6.95 4.80
N SER A 40 5.92 -8.05 5.53
CA SER A 40 4.54 -8.41 5.90
C SER A 40 3.93 -7.31 6.77
N VAL A 41 2.67 -6.99 6.51
CA VAL A 41 1.91 -6.01 7.27
C VAL A 41 0.90 -6.74 8.14
N ASP A 42 1.09 -6.69 9.44
CA ASP A 42 0.16 -7.30 10.41
C ASP A 42 -1.08 -6.43 10.63
N VAL A 43 -0.89 -5.10 10.64
CA VAL A 43 -1.98 -4.14 10.79
C VAL A 43 -1.75 -2.96 9.86
N ALA A 44 -2.71 -2.69 8.98
CA ALA A 44 -2.78 -1.48 8.19
C ALA A 44 -3.68 -0.47 8.90
N LEU A 45 -3.11 0.67 9.32
CA LEU A 45 -3.85 1.81 9.87
C LEU A 45 -3.94 2.87 8.78
N LEU A 46 -5.11 3.05 8.24
CA LEU A 46 -5.34 3.91 7.08
C LEU A 46 -6.30 5.05 7.41
N ARG A 47 -6.32 6.05 6.55
CA ARG A 47 -7.26 7.16 6.61
C ARG A 47 -8.01 7.27 5.31
N GLY A 48 -9.32 7.55 5.42
CA GLY A 48 -10.20 7.83 4.30
C GLY A 48 -11.12 9.00 4.59
N THR A 49 -11.80 9.51 3.57
CA THR A 49 -12.78 10.59 3.72
C THR A 49 -14.13 10.03 4.17
N TYR A 50 -14.65 9.06 3.44
CA TYR A 50 -15.95 8.44 3.71
C TYR A 50 -15.85 6.92 3.65
N ALA A 51 -16.73 6.26 4.38
CA ALA A 51 -17.03 4.85 4.18
C ALA A 51 -18.54 4.67 3.97
N ASP A 52 -18.93 3.76 3.10
CA ASP A 52 -20.31 3.34 2.92
C ASP A 52 -20.68 2.17 3.85
N GLN A 53 -21.92 1.71 3.77
CA GLN A 53 -22.44 0.62 4.60
C GLN A 53 -21.82 -0.74 4.27
N GLN A 54 -21.22 -0.90 3.09
CA GLN A 54 -20.46 -2.11 2.69
C GLN A 54 -18.99 -2.03 3.08
N GLY A 55 -18.55 -0.93 3.73
CA GLY A 55 -17.17 -0.73 4.14
C GLY A 55 -16.25 -0.26 3.03
N ASN A 56 -16.77 0.12 1.85
CA ASN A 56 -15.94 0.72 0.82
C ASN A 56 -15.43 2.09 1.25
N ILE A 57 -14.16 2.37 1.01
CA ILE A 57 -13.49 3.59 1.44
C ILE A 57 -13.24 4.53 0.25
N TYR A 58 -13.57 5.78 0.46
CA TYR A 58 -13.47 6.88 -0.50
C TYR A 58 -12.49 7.93 0.04
N LEU A 59 -11.53 8.37 -0.79
CA LEU A 59 -10.50 9.35 -0.44
C LEU A 59 -10.71 10.68 -1.18
N THR A 60 -11.93 11.15 -1.25
CA THR A 60 -12.32 12.31 -2.08
C THR A 60 -11.85 13.67 -1.53
N GLN A 61 -11.50 13.77 -0.25
CA GLN A 61 -11.02 15.00 0.40
C GLN A 61 -9.63 14.84 1.02
N GLU A 62 -8.97 13.71 0.81
CA GLU A 62 -7.61 13.53 1.26
C GLU A 62 -6.64 14.22 0.27
N ALA A 63 -5.62 14.86 0.81
CA ALA A 63 -4.64 15.60 0.00
C ALA A 63 -3.81 14.69 -0.90
N TYR A 64 -3.68 13.41 -0.56
CA TYR A 64 -2.87 12.44 -1.26
C TYR A 64 -3.42 11.03 -1.08
N LEU A 65 -3.50 10.26 -2.18
CA LEU A 65 -4.04 8.89 -2.15
C LEU A 65 -3.07 7.90 -1.51
N SER A 66 -1.75 8.18 -1.61
CA SER A 66 -0.72 7.30 -1.07
C SER A 66 -0.85 5.84 -1.56
N GLU A 67 -0.20 4.93 -0.86
CA GLU A 67 -0.21 3.49 -1.14
C GLU A 67 -1.30 2.73 -0.35
N CYS A 68 -2.37 3.43 0.07
CA CYS A 68 -3.42 2.88 0.94
C CYS A 68 -3.97 1.54 0.45
N TYR A 69 -4.27 1.44 -0.85
CA TYR A 69 -4.78 0.21 -1.44
C TYR A 69 -3.77 -0.94 -1.35
N HIS A 70 -2.51 -0.68 -1.69
CA HIS A 70 -1.45 -1.71 -1.67
C HIS A 70 -1.10 -2.17 -0.26
N VAL A 71 -1.14 -1.25 0.71
CA VAL A 71 -0.93 -1.57 2.13
C VAL A 71 -2.08 -2.42 2.65
N ALA A 72 -3.33 -2.12 2.29
CA ALA A 72 -4.49 -2.92 2.62
C ALA A 72 -4.40 -4.34 2.03
N LEU A 73 -4.03 -4.45 0.74
CA LEU A 73 -3.79 -5.74 0.08
C LEU A 73 -2.70 -6.57 0.78
N ASN A 74 -1.58 -5.92 1.12
CA ASN A 74 -0.47 -6.60 1.81
C ASN A 74 -0.93 -7.14 3.18
N ALA A 75 -1.64 -6.33 3.98
CA ALA A 75 -2.18 -6.77 5.26
C ALA A 75 -3.10 -7.99 5.09
N LYS A 76 -4.05 -7.93 4.16
CA LYS A 76 -4.97 -9.06 3.92
C LYS A 76 -4.25 -10.31 3.40
N ALA A 77 -3.27 -10.16 2.50
CA ALA A 77 -2.47 -11.28 1.99
C ALA A 77 -1.67 -11.99 3.11
N ASN A 78 -1.33 -11.27 4.17
CA ASN A 78 -0.60 -11.78 5.34
C ASN A 78 -1.53 -12.11 6.54
N HIS A 79 -2.85 -12.22 6.32
CA HIS A 79 -3.85 -12.47 7.38
C HIS A 79 -3.88 -11.39 8.48
N GLY A 80 -3.41 -10.20 8.16
CA GLY A 80 -3.41 -9.03 9.03
C GLY A 80 -4.76 -8.31 9.05
N LYS A 81 -4.80 -7.20 9.79
CA LYS A 81 -5.99 -6.36 9.96
C LYS A 81 -5.89 -5.07 9.15
N VAL A 82 -7.01 -4.61 8.61
CA VAL A 82 -7.12 -3.31 7.93
C VAL A 82 -8.14 -2.45 8.66
N ILE A 83 -7.66 -1.41 9.32
CA ILE A 83 -8.45 -0.47 10.10
C ILE A 83 -8.37 0.90 9.43
N VAL A 84 -9.52 1.47 9.12
CA VAL A 84 -9.59 2.76 8.42
C VAL A 84 -10.33 3.79 9.27
N GLN A 85 -9.67 4.90 9.59
CA GLN A 85 -10.32 6.07 10.15
C GLN A 85 -10.97 6.87 9.04
N VAL A 86 -12.26 7.16 9.13
CA VAL A 86 -12.98 8.00 8.17
C VAL A 86 -13.57 9.23 8.83
N LYS A 87 -13.83 10.27 8.03
CA LYS A 87 -14.48 11.49 8.48
C LYS A 87 -15.98 11.24 8.81
N ALA A 88 -16.63 10.42 7.98
CA ALA A 88 -18.03 10.06 8.19
C ALA A 88 -18.38 8.73 7.50
N LEU A 89 -19.39 8.05 8.05
CA LEU A 89 -20.14 7.01 7.36
C LEU A 89 -21.24 7.66 6.56
N VAL A 90 -21.48 7.20 5.35
CA VAL A 90 -22.48 7.75 4.43
C VAL A 90 -23.29 6.64 3.80
N ASP A 91 -24.47 6.99 3.29
CA ASP A 91 -25.30 6.05 2.54
C ASP A 91 -24.75 5.85 1.13
N ASP A 92 -24.88 4.63 0.61
CA ASP A 92 -24.30 4.19 -0.66
C ASP A 92 -24.67 5.06 -1.86
N TYR A 93 -25.91 5.58 -1.88
CA TYR A 93 -26.38 6.41 -2.99
C TYR A 93 -25.75 7.82 -3.05
N GLN A 94 -24.99 8.21 -2.03
CA GLN A 94 -24.31 9.52 -1.98
C GLN A 94 -22.94 9.52 -2.64
N LEU A 95 -22.42 8.33 -2.96
CA LEU A 95 -21.06 8.15 -3.47
C LEU A 95 -21.09 7.43 -4.83
N LYS A 96 -20.08 7.70 -5.63
CA LYS A 96 -19.95 7.06 -6.94
C LYS A 96 -19.10 5.79 -6.83
N PRO A 97 -19.57 4.64 -7.31
CA PRO A 97 -18.82 3.36 -7.22
C PRO A 97 -17.42 3.42 -7.82
N ASN A 98 -17.19 4.24 -8.84
CA ASN A 98 -15.88 4.41 -9.47
C ASN A 98 -14.89 5.27 -8.66
N GLU A 99 -15.32 5.84 -7.53
CA GLU A 99 -14.48 6.61 -6.60
C GLU A 99 -14.03 5.76 -5.40
N VAL A 100 -14.38 4.48 -5.35
CA VAL A 100 -13.89 3.53 -4.34
C VAL A 100 -12.39 3.34 -4.51
N VAL A 101 -11.63 3.62 -3.46
CA VAL A 101 -10.17 3.42 -3.42
C VAL A 101 -9.80 2.13 -2.70
N ILE A 102 -10.48 1.82 -1.60
CA ILE A 102 -10.27 0.56 -0.88
C ILE A 102 -11.62 -0.15 -0.81
N PRO A 103 -11.80 -1.29 -1.51
CA PRO A 103 -13.01 -2.09 -1.43
C PRO A 103 -13.28 -2.62 -0.02
N GLY A 104 -14.53 -2.68 0.39
CA GLY A 104 -14.95 -3.07 1.74
C GLY A 104 -14.52 -4.47 2.14
N ASN A 105 -14.34 -5.39 1.19
CA ASN A 105 -13.84 -6.74 1.47
C ASN A 105 -12.38 -6.77 1.97
N LEU A 106 -11.64 -5.65 1.86
CA LEU A 106 -10.30 -5.49 2.41
C LEU A 106 -10.31 -4.87 3.81
N VAL A 107 -11.41 -4.31 4.27
CA VAL A 107 -11.54 -3.61 5.56
C VAL A 107 -12.11 -4.57 6.62
N ASP A 108 -11.64 -4.45 7.87
CA ASP A 108 -12.12 -5.24 9.01
C ASP A 108 -13.12 -4.47 9.87
#